data_68eff9a6555a4cf837e2a59c62f44400
#
_entry.id   68eff9a6555a4cf837e2a59c62f44400
#
_cell.length_a   1.000
_cell.length_b   1.000
_cell.length_c   1.000
_cell.angle_alpha   90.00
_cell.angle_beta   90.00
_cell.angle_gamma   90.00
#
_symmetry.space_group_name_H-M   'P 1'
#
loop_
_entity.id
_entity.type
_entity.pdbx_description
1 polymer ?
#
loop_
_entity_poly.entity_id
_entity_poly.type
_entity_poly.pdbx_seq_one_letter_code
_entity_poly.pdbx_strand_id
1 'polypeptide(L)'
;METDNIESYLNSFGKQVVNRAKGSLQKAKGGGTDLESSIYFKVRKSSKGFTVEFYMSHYGQFVDKGVSGNKKKRSFKDYKNKTVSSPYSYTTKQPPPDILSKWIKKKGIKGRDKKTGRFISTMSLAFIMGRAIKRDGIQGISFFQKPLGLGLKQFGKHLLQNIEEDILNTINKETITQVT
;
A
#
# COMPACT_ATOMS: atom_id res chain seq x y z
N MET A 1 -0.48 -16.70 -30.51
CA MET A 1 -1.51 -16.71 -29.46
C MET A 1 -1.85 -15.28 -29.12
N GLU A 2 -3.10 -14.89 -29.34
CA GLU A 2 -3.61 -13.61 -28.86
C GLU A 2 -3.65 -13.64 -27.33
N THR A 3 -3.33 -12.51 -26.69
CA THR A 3 -3.23 -12.42 -25.24
C THR A 3 -4.05 -11.23 -24.71
N ASP A 4 -5.06 -10.83 -25.47
CA ASP A 4 -5.85 -9.62 -25.23
C ASP A 4 -6.72 -9.77 -23.97
N ASN A 5 -7.32 -10.94 -23.77
CA ASN A 5 -8.12 -11.22 -22.59
C ASN A 5 -7.26 -11.29 -21.31
N ILE A 6 -6.10 -11.93 -21.41
CA ILE A 6 -5.12 -11.97 -20.29
C ILE A 6 -4.67 -10.57 -19.92
N GLU A 7 -4.28 -9.75 -20.90
CA GLU A 7 -3.80 -8.39 -20.66
C GLU A 7 -4.93 -7.50 -20.08
N SER A 8 -6.12 -7.60 -20.62
CA SER A 8 -7.32 -6.90 -20.13
C SER A 8 -7.63 -7.30 -18.69
N TYR A 9 -7.59 -8.60 -18.39
CA TYR A 9 -7.79 -9.08 -17.02
C TYR A 9 -6.75 -8.56 -16.04
N LEU A 10 -5.46 -8.59 -16.40
CA LEU A 10 -4.37 -8.10 -15.54
C LEU A 10 -4.48 -6.59 -15.30
N ASN A 11 -4.89 -5.82 -16.30
CA ASN A 11 -5.19 -4.40 -16.14
C ASN A 11 -6.38 -4.15 -15.19
N SER A 12 -7.45 -4.91 -15.34
CA SER A 12 -8.60 -4.86 -14.42
C SER A 12 -8.20 -5.21 -12.99
N PHE A 13 -7.41 -6.26 -12.80
CA PHE A 13 -6.88 -6.67 -11.51
C PHE A 13 -6.03 -5.56 -10.88
N GLY A 14 -5.07 -5.01 -11.62
CA GLY A 14 -4.21 -3.92 -11.14
C GLY A 14 -5.02 -2.69 -10.72
N LYS A 15 -5.97 -2.28 -11.56
CA LYS A 15 -6.90 -1.17 -11.27
C LYS A 15 -7.71 -1.41 -9.99
N GLN A 16 -8.23 -2.63 -9.81
CA GLN A 16 -9.02 -2.99 -8.63
C GLN A 16 -8.19 -2.92 -7.35
N VAL A 17 -6.96 -3.48 -7.36
CA VAL A 17 -6.05 -3.43 -6.20
C VAL A 17 -5.71 -1.99 -5.84
N VAL A 18 -5.33 -1.16 -6.82
CA VAL A 18 -4.99 0.26 -6.61
C VAL A 18 -6.17 1.04 -6.05
N ASN A 19 -7.36 0.90 -6.61
CA ASN A 19 -8.56 1.61 -6.14
C ASN A 19 -8.91 1.22 -4.70
N ARG A 20 -8.84 -0.06 -4.35
CA ARG A 20 -9.08 -0.52 -2.99
C ARG A 20 -8.00 -0.04 -2.02
N ALA A 21 -6.74 0.01 -2.43
CA ALA A 21 -5.65 0.53 -1.62
C ALA A 21 -5.83 2.03 -1.33
N LYS A 22 -6.16 2.83 -2.36
CA LYS A 22 -6.50 4.26 -2.20
C LYS A 22 -7.69 4.45 -1.27
N GLY A 23 -8.77 3.70 -1.45
CA GLY A 23 -9.95 3.76 -0.56
C GLY A 23 -9.63 3.38 0.89
N SER A 24 -8.71 2.42 1.11
CA SER A 24 -8.24 2.07 2.45
C SER A 24 -7.43 3.20 3.10
N LEU A 25 -6.59 3.91 2.32
CA LEU A 25 -5.86 5.09 2.77
C LEU A 25 -6.80 6.25 3.12
N GLN A 26 -7.80 6.52 2.27
CA GLN A 26 -8.80 7.56 2.50
C GLN A 26 -9.53 7.34 3.82
N LYS A 27 -9.99 6.12 4.07
CA LYS A 27 -10.66 5.75 5.33
C LYS A 27 -9.75 5.93 6.55
N ALA A 28 -8.45 5.59 6.43
CA ALA A 28 -7.52 5.62 7.56
C ALA A 28 -6.87 7.00 7.80
N LYS A 29 -6.71 7.82 6.76
CA LYS A 29 -5.92 9.07 6.79
C LYS A 29 -6.67 10.31 6.32
N GLY A 30 -7.91 10.18 5.85
CA GLY A 30 -8.77 11.30 5.44
C GLY A 30 -8.59 11.76 4.00
N GLY A 31 -7.98 10.96 3.13
CA GLY A 31 -7.84 11.26 1.70
C GLY A 31 -6.89 12.41 1.34
N GLY A 32 -6.69 12.63 0.03
CA GLY A 32 -5.90 13.75 -0.49
C GLY A 32 -4.43 13.76 -0.09
N THR A 33 -3.83 12.60 0.16
CA THR A 33 -2.43 12.48 0.57
C THR A 33 -1.53 12.22 -0.63
N ASP A 34 -0.29 12.74 -0.59
CA ASP A 34 0.73 12.48 -1.61
C ASP A 34 0.98 10.97 -1.81
N LEU A 35 0.80 10.16 -0.75
CA LEU A 35 0.89 8.71 -0.85
C LEU A 35 -0.21 8.14 -1.71
N GLU A 36 -1.45 8.57 -1.50
CA GLU A 36 -2.61 8.10 -2.28
C GLU A 36 -2.44 8.39 -3.78
N SER A 37 -2.02 9.60 -4.14
CA SER A 37 -1.78 9.98 -5.53
C SER A 37 -0.62 9.21 -6.16
N SER A 38 0.38 8.80 -5.37
CA SER A 38 1.56 8.06 -5.85
C SER A 38 1.32 6.58 -6.14
N ILE A 39 0.14 6.02 -5.77
CA ILE A 39 -0.13 4.60 -5.99
C ILE A 39 -0.63 4.40 -7.42
N TYR A 40 0.11 3.60 -8.18
CA TYR A 40 -0.28 3.17 -9.52
C TYR A 40 0.27 1.77 -9.82
N PHE A 41 -0.09 1.22 -10.96
CA PHE A 41 0.41 -0.06 -11.44
C PHE A 41 0.79 0.01 -12.91
N LYS A 42 1.56 -0.95 -13.36
CA LYS A 42 1.88 -1.20 -14.78
C LYS A 42 1.80 -2.69 -15.05
N VAL A 43 1.23 -3.05 -16.18
CA VAL A 43 1.30 -4.40 -16.75
C VAL A 43 2.42 -4.38 -17.79
N ARG A 44 3.36 -5.29 -17.69
CA ARG A 44 4.44 -5.46 -18.66
C ARG A 44 4.35 -6.84 -19.29
N LYS A 45 4.39 -6.87 -20.61
CA LYS A 45 4.53 -8.11 -21.41
C LYS A 45 6.00 -8.32 -21.76
N SER A 46 6.48 -9.52 -21.60
CA SER A 46 7.82 -9.95 -21.98
C SER A 46 7.77 -11.29 -22.69
N SER A 47 8.89 -11.76 -23.23
CA SER A 47 9.01 -13.11 -23.83
C SER A 47 8.72 -14.24 -22.82
N LYS A 48 8.82 -13.98 -21.53
CA LYS A 48 8.58 -14.94 -20.44
C LYS A 48 7.17 -14.86 -19.83
N GLY A 49 6.31 -13.95 -20.32
CA GLY A 49 4.95 -13.77 -19.81
C GLY A 49 4.65 -12.35 -19.36
N PHE A 50 3.66 -12.21 -18.49
CA PHE A 50 3.19 -10.93 -17.98
C PHE A 50 3.65 -10.69 -16.55
N THR A 51 3.90 -9.41 -16.24
CA THR A 51 4.21 -8.95 -14.88
C THR A 51 3.33 -7.76 -14.54
N VAL A 52 2.69 -7.80 -13.38
CA VAL A 52 1.96 -6.66 -12.82
C VAL A 52 2.81 -6.04 -11.72
N GLU A 53 3.27 -4.83 -11.96
CA GLU A 53 4.12 -4.07 -11.03
C GLU A 53 3.30 -2.98 -10.35
N PHE A 54 3.37 -2.90 -9.01
CA PHE A 54 2.73 -1.86 -8.23
C PHE A 54 3.76 -0.88 -7.70
N TYR A 55 3.45 0.40 -7.82
CA TYR A 55 4.33 1.49 -7.43
C TYR A 55 3.66 2.36 -6.38
N MET A 56 4.43 2.88 -5.45
CA MET A 56 4.02 3.89 -4.47
C MET A 56 5.25 4.64 -3.94
N SER A 57 5.02 5.79 -3.31
CA SER A 57 6.07 6.53 -2.61
C SER A 57 6.77 5.63 -1.58
N HIS A 58 8.08 5.75 -1.45
CA HIS A 58 8.92 4.90 -0.59
C HIS A 58 8.41 4.79 0.86
N TYR A 59 7.88 5.88 1.42
CA TYR A 59 7.35 5.86 2.79
C TYR A 59 6.04 5.07 2.93
N GLY A 60 5.39 4.70 1.83
CA GLY A 60 4.18 3.87 1.83
C GLY A 60 4.37 2.53 2.53
N GLN A 61 5.56 1.94 2.43
CA GLN A 61 5.89 0.67 3.11
C GLN A 61 5.80 0.80 4.63
N PHE A 62 6.23 1.93 5.20
CA PHE A 62 6.15 2.19 6.64
C PHE A 62 4.71 2.44 7.10
N VAL A 63 3.89 3.06 6.25
CA VAL A 63 2.46 3.25 6.52
C VAL A 63 1.72 1.91 6.45
N ASP A 64 2.04 1.07 5.46
CA ASP A 64 1.41 -0.22 5.25
C ASP A 64 1.75 -1.24 6.35
N LYS A 65 3.06 -1.44 6.59
CA LYS A 65 3.58 -2.47 7.51
C LYS A 65 3.82 -1.96 8.93
N GLY A 66 3.79 -0.63 9.13
CA GLY A 66 4.12 -0.01 10.40
C GLY A 66 5.62 0.00 10.69
N VAL A 67 5.97 0.54 11.84
CA VAL A 67 7.35 0.59 12.35
C VAL A 67 7.31 0.27 13.85
N SER A 68 8.02 -0.75 14.29
CA SER A 68 8.12 -1.09 15.72
C SER A 68 8.87 -0.02 16.50
N GLY A 69 8.43 0.25 17.71
CA GLY A 69 9.18 1.05 18.65
C GLY A 69 10.23 0.23 19.40
N ASN A 70 11.07 0.90 20.17
CA ASN A 70 12.06 0.20 20.99
C ASN A 70 11.46 -0.53 22.21
N LYS A 71 10.26 -0.13 22.67
CA LYS A 71 9.54 -0.81 23.75
C LYS A 71 8.30 -1.58 23.27
N LYS A 72 7.74 -1.25 22.11
CA LYS A 72 6.51 -1.87 21.61
C LYS A 72 6.70 -2.42 20.21
N LYS A 73 6.58 -3.73 20.05
CA LYS A 73 6.51 -4.37 18.73
C LYS A 73 5.22 -4.01 18.03
N ARG A 74 5.30 -3.79 16.72
CA ARG A 74 4.15 -3.53 15.85
C ARG A 74 3.99 -4.66 14.86
N SER A 75 2.75 -4.90 14.49
CA SER A 75 2.39 -5.93 13.50
C SER A 75 1.41 -5.36 12.47
N PHE A 76 1.28 -6.06 11.36
CA PHE A 76 0.35 -5.74 10.30
C PHE A 76 -0.28 -7.03 9.77
N LYS A 77 -1.34 -6.92 8.98
CA LYS A 77 -1.91 -8.04 8.24
C LYS A 77 -1.26 -8.11 6.85
N ASP A 78 -0.65 -9.25 6.53
CA ASP A 78 -0.10 -9.51 5.20
C ASP A 78 -1.21 -9.80 4.16
N TYR A 79 -0.81 -10.02 2.91
CA TYR A 79 -1.75 -10.36 1.83
C TYR A 79 -2.44 -11.72 2.01
N LYS A 80 -1.92 -12.61 2.84
CA LYS A 80 -2.57 -13.87 3.26
C LYS A 80 -3.45 -13.69 4.50
N ASN A 81 -3.69 -12.45 4.96
CA ASN A 81 -4.42 -12.09 6.16
C ASN A 81 -3.79 -12.63 7.48
N LYS A 82 -2.52 -13.02 7.45
CA LYS A 82 -1.77 -13.41 8.66
C LYS A 82 -1.25 -12.18 9.38
N THR A 83 -1.21 -12.23 10.71
CA THR A 83 -0.56 -11.17 11.51
C THR A 83 0.94 -11.41 11.50
N VAL A 84 1.69 -10.47 10.96
CA VAL A 84 3.15 -10.51 10.81
C VAL A 84 3.76 -9.32 11.53
N SER A 85 4.88 -9.51 12.21
CA SER A 85 5.63 -8.42 12.83
C SER A 85 6.17 -7.46 11.78
N SER A 86 6.16 -6.16 12.09
CA SER A 86 6.75 -5.17 11.21
C SER A 86 8.25 -5.44 11.00
N PRO A 87 8.74 -5.42 9.74
CA PRO A 87 10.16 -5.55 9.44
C PRO A 87 10.96 -4.30 9.78
N TYR A 88 10.29 -3.20 10.11
CA TYR A 88 10.90 -1.90 10.42
C TYR A 88 10.84 -1.62 11.90
N SER A 89 11.90 -1.00 12.45
CA SER A 89 11.97 -0.64 13.87
C SER A 89 12.78 0.64 14.10
N TYR A 90 12.35 1.41 15.10
CA TYR A 90 13.16 2.48 15.65
C TYR A 90 14.19 1.87 16.63
N THR A 91 15.47 2.14 16.41
CA THR A 91 16.56 1.68 17.27
C THR A 91 17.11 2.85 18.09
N THR A 92 18.03 3.61 17.52
CA THR A 92 18.78 4.68 18.20
C THR A 92 18.15 6.06 18.00
N LYS A 93 17.74 6.38 16.76
CA LYS A 93 17.24 7.70 16.38
C LYS A 93 15.71 7.78 16.50
N GLN A 94 15.21 8.93 16.93
CA GLN A 94 13.78 9.28 16.87
C GLN A 94 13.47 10.03 15.57
N PRO A 95 12.20 10.14 15.16
CA PRO A 95 11.84 11.02 14.05
C PRO A 95 12.32 12.45 14.29
N PRO A 96 12.86 13.12 13.25
CA PRO A 96 13.37 14.49 13.37
C PRO A 96 12.29 15.45 13.85
N PRO A 97 12.55 16.24 14.94
CA PRO A 97 11.56 17.18 15.47
C PRO A 97 11.13 18.26 14.46
N ASP A 98 12.01 18.67 13.56
CA ASP A 98 11.70 19.67 12.53
C ASP A 98 10.62 19.19 11.56
N ILE A 99 10.69 17.92 11.13
CA ILE A 99 9.68 17.32 10.24
C ILE A 99 8.35 17.19 10.99
N LEU A 100 8.40 16.74 12.24
CA LEU A 100 7.20 16.63 13.07
C LEU A 100 6.58 17.99 13.37
N SER A 101 7.38 19.03 13.60
CA SER A 101 6.89 20.38 13.86
C SER A 101 6.13 20.95 12.67
N LYS A 102 6.64 20.75 11.44
CA LYS A 102 5.96 21.13 10.20
C LYS A 102 4.62 20.40 10.06
N TRP A 103 4.60 19.10 10.35
CA TRP A 103 3.39 18.28 10.31
C TRP A 103 2.36 18.72 11.38
N ILE A 104 2.81 19.00 12.61
CA ILE A 104 1.97 19.51 13.72
C ILE A 104 1.29 20.81 13.32
N LYS A 105 2.06 21.77 12.73
CA LYS A 105 1.53 23.02 12.21
C LYS A 105 0.50 22.80 11.11
N LYS A 106 0.82 21.96 10.10
CA LYS A 106 -0.10 21.63 9.01
C LYS A 106 -1.41 21.01 9.50
N LYS A 107 -1.36 20.22 10.57
CA LYS A 107 -2.55 19.58 11.18
C LYS A 107 -3.25 20.43 12.25
N GLY A 108 -2.74 21.61 12.60
CA GLY A 108 -3.32 22.46 13.62
C GLY A 108 -3.30 21.86 15.05
N ILE A 109 -2.38 20.89 15.30
CA ILE A 109 -2.32 20.21 16.59
C ILE A 109 -1.69 21.14 17.62
N LYS A 110 -2.40 21.32 18.74
CA LYS A 110 -1.95 22.13 19.89
C LYS A 110 -1.83 21.24 21.13
N GLY A 111 -0.71 21.30 21.81
CA GLY A 111 -0.49 20.61 23.09
C GLY A 111 -0.60 21.57 24.26
N ARG A 112 -1.12 21.09 25.39
CA ARG A 112 -1.14 21.82 26.68
C ARG A 112 -0.34 21.05 27.72
N ASP A 113 0.37 21.76 28.54
CA ASP A 113 1.02 21.20 29.74
C ASP A 113 -0.06 20.82 30.76
N LYS A 114 0.00 19.58 31.28
CA LYS A 114 -0.99 19.04 32.18
C LYS A 114 -1.02 19.76 33.55
N LYS A 115 0.10 20.29 34.01
CA LYS A 115 0.22 20.92 35.32
C LYS A 115 -0.22 22.39 35.29
N THR A 116 0.26 23.12 34.25
CA THR A 116 0.04 24.57 34.15
C THR A 116 -1.11 24.96 33.22
N GLY A 117 -1.63 24.03 32.42
CA GLY A 117 -2.67 24.32 31.42
C GLY A 117 -2.20 25.16 30.23
N ARG A 118 -0.96 25.63 30.22
CA ARG A 118 -0.39 26.52 29.19
C ARG A 118 -0.12 25.75 27.91
N PHE A 119 -0.19 26.43 26.77
CA PHE A 119 0.20 25.86 25.50
C PHE A 119 1.72 25.65 25.46
N ILE A 120 2.13 24.47 25.04
CA ILE A 120 3.54 24.17 24.78
C ILE A 120 3.91 24.54 23.35
N SER A 121 5.18 24.90 23.13
CA SER A 121 5.66 25.25 21.81
C SER A 121 5.54 24.07 20.82
N THR A 122 5.35 24.36 19.54
CA THR A 122 5.24 23.33 18.51
C THR A 122 6.51 22.44 18.45
N MET A 123 7.69 23.03 18.69
CA MET A 123 8.95 22.29 18.71
C MET A 123 9.03 21.36 19.93
N SER A 124 8.63 21.82 21.10
CA SER A 124 8.57 20.99 22.31
C SER A 124 7.58 19.83 22.13
N LEU A 125 6.41 20.12 21.54
CA LEU A 125 5.44 19.08 21.22
C LEU A 125 5.99 18.06 20.23
N ALA A 126 6.70 18.51 19.17
CA ALA A 126 7.35 17.65 18.20
C ALA A 126 8.39 16.72 18.85
N PHE A 127 9.17 17.25 19.79
CA PHE A 127 10.15 16.45 20.52
C PHE A 127 9.50 15.38 21.40
N ILE A 128 8.44 15.73 22.13
CA ILE A 128 7.67 14.77 22.94
C ILE A 128 7.05 13.69 22.07
N MET A 129 6.45 14.06 20.94
CA MET A 129 5.87 13.12 19.98
C MET A 129 6.95 12.22 19.36
N GLY A 130 8.10 12.76 19.00
CA GLY A 130 9.22 11.98 18.46
C GLY A 130 9.70 10.91 19.43
N ARG A 131 9.81 11.24 20.72
CA ARG A 131 10.14 10.27 21.78
C ARG A 131 9.06 9.19 21.95
N ALA A 132 7.78 9.57 21.89
CA ALA A 132 6.67 8.63 21.97
C ALA A 132 6.67 7.69 20.75
N ILE A 133 6.87 8.20 19.54
CA ILE A 133 7.00 7.40 18.32
C ILE A 133 8.19 6.44 18.39
N LYS A 134 9.35 6.90 18.85
CA LYS A 134 10.49 6.01 19.05
C LYS A 134 10.20 4.90 20.05
N ARG A 135 9.50 5.20 21.14
CA ARG A 135 9.16 4.23 22.18
C ARG A 135 8.10 3.21 21.70
N ASP A 136 7.01 3.70 21.13
CA ASP A 136 5.81 2.90 20.85
C ASP A 136 5.70 2.46 19.39
N GLY A 137 6.48 3.07 18.49
CA GLY A 137 6.39 2.83 17.05
C GLY A 137 5.13 3.40 16.40
N ILE A 138 4.92 3.05 15.14
CA ILE A 138 3.77 3.44 14.33
C ILE A 138 3.04 2.17 13.87
N GLN A 139 1.74 2.08 14.12
CA GLN A 139 0.92 0.93 13.71
C GLN A 139 0.77 0.91 12.19
N GLY A 140 1.01 -0.25 11.58
CA GLY A 140 0.71 -0.49 10.18
C GLY A 140 -0.80 -0.61 9.93
N ILE A 141 -1.28 -0.05 8.84
CA ILE A 141 -2.70 -0.09 8.48
C ILE A 141 -3.04 -1.13 7.42
N SER A 142 -2.04 -1.78 6.83
CA SER A 142 -2.18 -2.81 5.78
C SER A 142 -3.05 -2.34 4.60
N PHE A 143 -2.88 -1.08 4.20
CA PHE A 143 -3.72 -0.46 3.17
C PHE A 143 -3.50 -1.07 1.79
N PHE A 144 -2.32 -1.62 1.54
CA PHE A 144 -1.96 -2.30 0.30
C PHE A 144 -2.05 -3.82 0.42
N GLN A 145 -1.55 -4.40 1.52
CA GLN A 145 -1.53 -5.85 1.74
C GLN A 145 -2.94 -6.48 1.70
N LYS A 146 -3.91 -5.87 2.39
CA LYS A 146 -5.29 -6.38 2.41
C LYS A 146 -5.97 -6.34 1.04
N PRO A 147 -5.97 -5.22 0.29
CA PRO A 147 -6.49 -5.18 -1.07
C PRO A 147 -5.83 -6.17 -2.02
N LEU A 148 -4.51 -6.30 -1.96
CA LEU A 148 -3.77 -7.29 -2.74
C LEU A 148 -4.24 -8.72 -2.42
N GLY A 149 -4.33 -9.07 -1.14
CA GLY A 149 -4.79 -10.39 -0.72
C GLY A 149 -6.23 -10.70 -1.15
N LEU A 150 -7.11 -9.71 -1.09
CA LEU A 150 -8.48 -9.86 -1.59
C LEU A 150 -8.53 -10.07 -3.11
N GLY A 151 -7.70 -9.35 -3.87
CA GLY A 151 -7.58 -9.54 -5.31
C GLY A 151 -7.05 -10.93 -5.67
N LEU A 152 -6.06 -11.42 -4.93
CA LEU A 152 -5.43 -12.72 -5.21
C LEU A 152 -6.31 -13.94 -4.90
N LYS A 153 -7.36 -13.81 -4.09
CA LYS A 153 -8.22 -14.96 -3.72
C LYS A 153 -8.84 -15.70 -4.92
N GLN A 154 -9.24 -14.96 -5.95
CA GLN A 154 -9.86 -15.52 -7.15
C GLN A 154 -8.98 -15.36 -8.39
N PHE A 155 -7.77 -14.79 -8.22
CA PHE A 155 -6.88 -14.43 -9.32
C PHE A 155 -6.59 -15.62 -10.24
N GLY A 156 -6.19 -16.76 -9.68
CA GLY A 156 -5.84 -17.95 -10.46
C GLY A 156 -7.00 -18.49 -11.29
N LYS A 157 -8.22 -18.54 -10.70
CA LYS A 157 -9.41 -19.02 -11.41
C LYS A 157 -9.74 -18.13 -12.61
N HIS A 158 -9.82 -16.84 -12.41
CA HIS A 158 -10.15 -15.91 -13.49
C HIS A 158 -9.01 -15.80 -14.53
N LEU A 159 -7.77 -15.90 -14.10
CA LEU A 159 -6.63 -15.92 -15.04
C LEU A 159 -6.72 -17.13 -15.97
N LEU A 160 -6.99 -18.33 -15.43
CA LEU A 160 -7.14 -19.55 -16.22
C LEU A 160 -8.28 -19.44 -17.22
N GLN A 161 -9.42 -18.87 -16.85
CA GLN A 161 -10.55 -18.63 -17.76
C GLN A 161 -10.13 -17.74 -18.94
N ASN A 162 -9.43 -16.63 -18.68
CA ASN A 162 -8.97 -15.74 -19.74
C ASN A 162 -7.91 -16.39 -20.64
N ILE A 163 -7.05 -17.26 -20.10
CA ILE A 163 -6.09 -18.05 -20.88
C ILE A 163 -6.83 -19.02 -21.80
N GLU A 164 -7.84 -19.73 -21.30
CA GLU A 164 -8.66 -20.65 -22.09
C GLU A 164 -9.35 -19.91 -23.23
N GLU A 165 -9.96 -18.76 -22.99
CA GLU A 165 -10.57 -17.93 -24.02
C GLU A 165 -9.57 -17.47 -25.09
N ASP A 166 -8.37 -17.02 -24.71
CA ASP A 166 -7.32 -16.60 -25.66
C ASP A 166 -6.85 -17.78 -26.53
N ILE A 167 -6.73 -18.99 -25.95
CA ILE A 167 -6.39 -20.21 -26.70
C ILE A 167 -7.48 -20.55 -27.72
N LEU A 168 -8.74 -20.56 -27.29
CA LEU A 168 -9.90 -20.87 -28.18
C LEU A 168 -10.00 -19.85 -29.31
N ASN A 169 -9.82 -18.57 -29.03
CA ASN A 169 -9.83 -17.52 -30.05
C ASN A 169 -8.70 -17.70 -31.08
N THR A 170 -7.50 -18.11 -30.63
CA THR A 170 -6.35 -18.37 -31.52
C THR A 170 -6.65 -19.56 -32.42
N ILE A 171 -7.14 -20.68 -31.89
CA ILE A 171 -7.50 -21.90 -32.66
C ILE A 171 -8.57 -21.59 -33.68
N ASN A 172 -9.66 -20.91 -33.30
CA ASN A 172 -10.75 -20.56 -34.20
C ASN A 172 -10.29 -19.69 -35.38
N LYS A 173 -9.40 -18.71 -35.14
CA LYS A 173 -8.85 -17.86 -36.21
C LYS A 173 -7.98 -18.66 -37.19
N GLU A 174 -7.12 -19.55 -36.68
CA GLU A 174 -6.29 -20.41 -37.53
C GLU A 174 -7.13 -21.36 -38.38
N THR A 175 -8.21 -21.91 -37.82
CA THR A 175 -9.16 -22.81 -38.55
C THR A 175 -9.88 -22.07 -39.67
N ILE A 176 -10.31 -20.82 -39.46
CA ILE A 176 -10.96 -20.01 -40.49
C ILE A 176 -10.00 -19.64 -41.62
N THR A 177 -8.73 -19.37 -41.30
CA THR A 177 -7.73 -19.00 -42.31
C THR A 177 -7.32 -20.16 -43.21
N GLN A 178 -7.51 -21.42 -42.79
CA GLN A 178 -7.19 -22.60 -43.58
C GLN A 178 -8.37 -23.03 -44.50
N VAL A 179 -9.56 -22.49 -44.34
CA VAL A 179 -10.79 -22.85 -45.13
C VAL A 179 -11.07 -21.81 -46.22
N THR A 180 -10.34 -20.71 -46.27
CA THR A 180 -10.40 -19.69 -47.34
C THR A 180 -9.21 -19.79 -48.28
#